data_d2afdb4372f244888fafdfb431dc0bbb
#
_entry.id   d2afdb4372f244888fafdfb431dc0bbb
#
_cell.length_a   1.000
_cell.length_b   1.000
_cell.length_c   1.000
_cell.angle_alpha   90.00
_cell.angle_beta   90.00
_cell.angle_gamma   90.00
#
_symmetry.space_group_name_H-M   'P 1'
#
loop_
_entity.id
_entity.type
_entity.pdbx_description
1 polymer ?
#
loop_
_entity_poly.entity_id
_entity_poly.type
_entity_poly.pdbx_seq_one_letter_code
_entity_poly.pdbx_strand_id
1 'polypeptide(L)'
;MNITDKKFFCKAKPVWAKELSEQINCCIELECKLKYEPVTELYITGATFFQVFINGNLIHYGPARVANGYAAVDIIDLSEKISDKNGDNILLIRAMGYNCPSFACVSHTSFVCAEVRTGNTIVAATGENGFCGYINNQHLRYTERY
;
A
#
# COMPACT_ATOMS: atom_id res chain seq x y z
N MET A 1 -23.42 15.31 8.75
CA MET A 1 -22.68 14.06 8.98
C MET A 1 -21.20 14.42 9.04
N ASN A 2 -20.62 14.39 10.21
CA ASN A 2 -19.19 14.72 10.36
C ASN A 2 -18.38 13.58 9.78
N ILE A 3 -17.64 13.85 8.69
CA ILE A 3 -16.76 12.90 8.00
C ILE A 3 -15.51 12.56 8.84
N THR A 4 -15.29 13.26 9.95
CA THR A 4 -14.06 13.26 10.73
C THR A 4 -13.83 12.03 11.62
N ASP A 5 -14.79 11.14 11.79
CA ASP A 5 -14.67 10.03 12.76
C ASP A 5 -14.61 8.63 12.14
N LYS A 6 -14.53 8.51 10.81
CA LYS A 6 -14.38 7.19 10.18
C LYS A 6 -12.93 6.73 10.25
N LYS A 7 -12.62 5.89 11.20
CA LYS A 7 -11.32 5.24 11.31
C LYS A 7 -11.20 4.15 10.24
N PHE A 8 -10.45 4.44 9.16
CA PHE A 8 -10.23 3.47 8.08
C PHE A 8 -9.34 2.31 8.51
N PHE A 9 -8.31 2.57 9.31
CA PHE A 9 -7.38 1.56 9.81
C PHE A 9 -7.62 1.30 11.29
N CYS A 10 -7.71 0.02 11.66
CA CYS A 10 -7.87 -0.40 13.06
C CYS A 10 -6.51 -0.65 13.72
N LYS A 11 -5.58 -1.30 13.02
CA LYS A 11 -4.24 -1.67 13.52
C LYS A 11 -3.10 -1.11 12.70
N ALA A 12 -3.28 -0.97 11.37
CA ALA A 12 -2.22 -0.55 10.48
C ALA A 12 -1.66 0.83 10.84
N LYS A 13 -0.34 0.94 10.72
CA LYS A 13 0.45 2.16 10.92
C LYS A 13 1.23 2.47 9.66
N PRO A 14 1.49 3.76 9.35
CA PRO A 14 2.39 4.12 8.26
C PRO A 14 3.78 3.53 8.47
N VAL A 15 4.32 2.90 7.44
CA VAL A 15 5.66 2.32 7.46
C VAL A 15 6.46 2.75 6.23
N TRP A 16 7.78 2.77 6.36
CA TRP A 16 8.75 2.93 5.29
C TRP A 16 10.07 2.26 5.68
N ALA A 17 10.94 1.98 4.70
CA ALA A 17 12.28 1.49 4.99
C ALA A 17 13.13 2.61 5.61
N LYS A 18 13.67 2.38 6.81
CA LYS A 18 14.44 3.38 7.56
C LYS A 18 15.63 3.91 6.76
N GLU A 19 16.30 3.03 6.03
CA GLU A 19 17.48 3.33 5.21
C GLU A 19 17.15 4.26 4.02
N LEU A 20 15.86 4.35 3.66
CA LEU A 20 15.38 5.14 2.52
C LEU A 20 14.59 6.40 2.93
N SER A 21 14.50 6.70 4.23
CA SER A 21 13.66 7.78 4.75
C SER A 21 14.01 9.18 4.18
N GLU A 22 15.30 9.42 3.96
CA GLU A 22 15.84 10.68 3.43
C GLU A 22 16.15 10.62 1.92
N GLN A 23 15.86 9.49 1.27
CA GLN A 23 16.19 9.29 -0.13
C GLN A 23 15.00 9.58 -1.03
N ILE A 24 15.30 10.06 -2.26
CA ILE A 24 14.28 10.35 -3.26
C ILE A 24 14.03 9.14 -4.17
N ASN A 25 12.84 9.06 -4.71
CA ASN A 25 12.40 8.09 -5.73
C ASN A 25 12.80 6.65 -5.37
N CYS A 26 12.37 6.22 -4.20
CA CYS A 26 12.62 4.90 -3.68
C CYS A 26 11.40 4.01 -3.81
N CYS A 27 11.63 2.70 -3.86
CA CYS A 27 10.59 1.69 -3.93
C CYS A 27 10.77 0.64 -2.84
N ILE A 28 9.68 0.33 -2.16
CA ILE A 28 9.61 -0.84 -1.26
C ILE A 28 8.50 -1.77 -1.72
N GLU A 29 8.63 -3.03 -1.36
CA GLU A 29 7.62 -4.04 -1.59
C GLU A 29 7.20 -4.66 -0.26
N LEU A 30 5.90 -4.84 -0.08
CA LEU A 30 5.30 -5.54 1.05
C LEU A 30 4.58 -6.77 0.53
N GLU A 31 4.97 -7.93 1.03
CA GLU A 31 4.37 -9.22 0.67
C GLU A 31 3.56 -9.77 1.84
N CYS A 32 2.40 -10.31 1.52
CA CYS A 32 1.54 -11.02 2.47
C CYS A 32 0.98 -12.29 1.82
N LYS A 33 1.00 -13.39 2.57
CA LYS A 33 0.34 -14.65 2.16
C LYS A 33 -1.10 -14.65 2.66
N LEU A 34 -2.03 -14.86 1.74
CA LEU A 34 -3.46 -14.89 2.03
C LEU A 34 -4.03 -16.27 1.77
N LYS A 35 -4.81 -16.79 2.69
CA LYS A 35 -5.71 -17.92 2.45
C LYS A 35 -6.98 -17.42 1.77
N TYR A 36 -7.62 -18.31 1.02
CA TYR A 36 -8.92 -18.00 0.45
C TYR A 36 -9.97 -17.82 1.56
N GLU A 37 -10.63 -16.67 1.52
CA GLU A 37 -11.80 -16.37 2.35
C GLU A 37 -12.85 -15.65 1.48
N PRO A 38 -14.15 -15.94 1.68
CA PRO A 38 -15.21 -15.39 0.83
C PRO A 38 -15.29 -13.85 0.81
N VAL A 39 -14.87 -13.21 1.90
CA VAL A 39 -14.86 -11.74 2.03
C VAL A 39 -13.48 -11.31 2.47
N THR A 40 -12.71 -10.78 1.54
CA THR A 40 -11.37 -10.25 1.80
C THR A 40 -11.23 -8.87 1.20
N GLU A 41 -10.87 -7.89 2.02
CA GLU A 41 -10.69 -6.50 1.63
C GLU A 41 -9.30 -5.99 1.99
N LEU A 42 -8.70 -5.20 1.13
CA LEU A 42 -7.50 -4.43 1.40
C LEU A 42 -7.85 -2.95 1.56
N TYR A 43 -7.52 -2.38 2.70
CA TYR A 43 -7.53 -0.94 2.96
C TYR A 43 -6.11 -0.44 2.78
N ILE A 44 -5.87 0.54 1.92
CA ILE A 44 -4.53 1.01 1.62
C ILE A 44 -4.47 2.51 1.32
N THR A 45 -3.41 3.14 1.78
CA THR A 45 -3.00 4.49 1.40
C THR A 45 -1.47 4.57 1.37
N GLY A 46 -0.93 5.58 0.72
CA GLY A 46 0.52 5.79 0.66
C GLY A 46 0.92 7.07 -0.04
N ALA A 47 2.16 7.44 0.09
CA ALA A 47 2.81 8.54 -0.63
C ALA A 47 4.13 8.03 -1.22
N THR A 48 4.30 8.08 -2.54
CA THR A 48 3.54 8.85 -3.56
C THR A 48 2.53 7.98 -4.30
N PHE A 49 2.92 6.77 -4.71
CA PHE A 49 2.11 5.81 -5.46
C PHE A 49 2.24 4.42 -4.88
N PHE A 50 1.25 3.58 -5.15
CA PHE A 50 1.36 2.15 -4.93
C PHE A 50 0.69 1.37 -6.06
N GLN A 51 1.15 0.15 -6.25
CA GLN A 51 0.56 -0.86 -7.10
C GLN A 51 0.24 -2.08 -6.25
N VAL A 52 -0.88 -2.73 -6.51
CA VAL A 52 -1.31 -3.94 -5.81
C VAL A 52 -1.41 -5.09 -6.78
N PHE A 53 -0.76 -6.20 -6.42
CA PHE A 53 -0.74 -7.42 -7.22
C PHE A 53 -1.29 -8.58 -6.39
N ILE A 54 -2.03 -9.47 -7.04
CA ILE A 54 -2.40 -10.80 -6.51
C ILE A 54 -1.86 -11.85 -7.47
N ASN A 55 -1.08 -12.78 -6.93
CA ASN A 55 -0.47 -13.88 -7.70
C ASN A 55 0.24 -13.38 -8.98
N GLY A 56 0.96 -12.26 -8.87
CA GLY A 56 1.68 -11.61 -9.97
C GLY A 56 0.84 -10.77 -10.92
N ASN A 57 -0.49 -10.74 -10.78
CA ASN A 57 -1.38 -9.94 -11.61
C ASN A 57 -1.65 -8.58 -10.96
N LEU A 58 -1.41 -7.49 -11.68
CA LEU A 58 -1.76 -6.14 -11.25
C LEU A 58 -3.28 -6.00 -11.17
N ILE A 59 -3.79 -5.64 -9.99
CA ILE A 59 -5.23 -5.50 -9.74
C ILE A 59 -5.64 -4.07 -9.40
N HIS A 60 -4.71 -3.24 -8.91
CA HIS A 60 -5.01 -1.87 -8.52
C HIS A 60 -3.77 -0.98 -8.57
N TYR A 61 -4.00 0.31 -8.78
CA TYR A 61 -3.00 1.38 -8.76
C TYR A 61 -3.57 2.62 -8.06
N GLY A 62 -2.85 3.18 -7.12
CA GLY A 62 -3.30 4.34 -6.35
C GLY A 62 -2.15 5.08 -5.66
N PRO A 63 -2.47 5.99 -4.76
CA PRO A 63 -3.82 6.49 -4.44
C PRO A 63 -4.32 7.50 -5.49
N ALA A 64 -5.62 7.78 -5.46
CA ALA A 64 -6.18 8.92 -6.20
C ALA A 64 -5.61 10.24 -5.64
N ARG A 65 -5.49 11.26 -6.50
CA ARG A 65 -5.07 12.60 -6.07
C ARG A 65 -6.13 13.23 -5.18
N VAL A 66 -5.68 13.86 -4.12
CA VAL A 66 -6.51 14.60 -3.16
C VAL A 66 -5.91 15.96 -2.87
N ALA A 67 -6.65 16.82 -2.18
CA ALA A 67 -6.16 18.11 -1.75
C ALA A 67 -4.95 17.97 -0.79
N ASN A 68 -4.10 18.98 -0.77
CA ASN A 68 -2.95 19.02 0.13
C ASN A 68 -3.39 18.86 1.60
N GLY A 69 -2.66 18.05 2.36
CA GLY A 69 -3.00 17.71 3.75
C GLY A 69 -3.97 16.54 3.92
N TYR A 70 -4.43 15.93 2.83
CA TYR A 70 -5.28 14.76 2.84
C TYR A 70 -4.60 13.55 2.18
N ALA A 71 -5.04 12.36 2.51
CA ALA A 71 -4.66 11.12 1.84
C ALA A 71 -5.93 10.34 1.46
N ALA A 72 -5.98 9.85 0.22
CA ALA A 72 -7.04 8.92 -0.18
C ALA A 72 -6.76 7.56 0.42
N VAL A 73 -7.80 6.91 0.94
CA VAL A 73 -7.75 5.50 1.35
C VAL A 73 -8.55 4.71 0.32
N ASP A 74 -7.88 3.81 -0.37
CA ASP A 74 -8.52 2.90 -1.29
C ASP A 74 -8.98 1.64 -0.53
N ILE A 75 -10.20 1.18 -0.82
CA ILE A 75 -10.76 -0.07 -0.29
C ILE A 75 -10.95 -0.99 -1.48
N ILE A 76 -10.19 -2.08 -1.50
CA ILE A 76 -10.11 -2.99 -2.63
C ILE A 76 -10.68 -4.34 -2.22
N ASP A 77 -11.74 -4.77 -2.91
CA ASP A 77 -12.26 -6.13 -2.76
C ASP A 77 -11.31 -7.13 -3.44
N LEU A 78 -10.74 -8.02 -2.64
CA LEU A 78 -9.83 -9.07 -3.07
C LEU A 78 -10.54 -10.43 -3.26
N SER A 79 -11.80 -10.56 -2.88
CA SER A 79 -12.51 -11.83 -2.80
C SER A 79 -12.51 -12.60 -4.13
N GLU A 80 -12.76 -11.90 -5.25
CA GLU A 80 -12.72 -12.50 -6.58
C GLU A 80 -11.32 -12.62 -7.19
N LYS A 81 -10.33 -11.97 -6.60
CA LYS A 81 -8.94 -11.96 -7.09
C LYS A 81 -8.10 -13.06 -6.48
N ILE A 82 -8.51 -13.59 -5.32
CA ILE A 82 -7.90 -14.74 -4.66
C ILE A 82 -8.41 -16.00 -5.35
N SER A 83 -7.61 -16.54 -6.27
CA SER A 83 -8.04 -17.64 -7.15
C SER A 83 -7.73 -19.02 -6.61
N ASP A 84 -6.65 -19.19 -5.84
CA ASP A 84 -6.31 -20.47 -5.26
C ASP A 84 -7.06 -20.70 -3.94
N LYS A 85 -8.06 -21.60 -4.00
CA LYS A 85 -8.88 -21.96 -2.85
C LYS A 85 -8.19 -22.90 -1.86
N ASN A 86 -7.15 -23.57 -2.27
CA ASN A 86 -6.50 -24.63 -1.47
C ASN A 86 -5.07 -24.26 -1.06
N GLY A 87 -4.47 -23.25 -1.67
CA GLY A 87 -3.11 -22.82 -1.43
C GLY A 87 -2.98 -21.41 -0.86
N ASP A 88 -1.77 -20.92 -0.85
CA ASP A 88 -1.46 -19.54 -0.49
C ASP A 88 -1.59 -18.64 -1.73
N ASN A 89 -2.27 -17.53 -1.58
CA ASN A 89 -2.28 -16.45 -2.55
C ASN A 89 -1.31 -15.37 -2.08
N ILE A 90 -0.54 -14.82 -2.99
CA ILE A 90 0.46 -13.80 -2.69
C ILE A 90 -0.12 -12.43 -3.03
N LEU A 91 -0.35 -11.63 -1.98
CA LEU A 91 -0.58 -10.19 -2.10
C LEU A 91 0.77 -9.49 -2.09
N LEU A 92 1.06 -8.71 -3.13
CA LEU A 92 2.24 -7.86 -3.21
C LEU A 92 1.80 -6.40 -3.38
N ILE A 93 2.27 -5.53 -2.49
CA ILE A 93 2.12 -4.09 -2.58
C ILE A 93 3.49 -3.51 -2.94
N ARG A 94 3.59 -2.85 -4.09
CA ARG A 94 4.78 -2.09 -4.50
C ARG A 94 4.51 -0.63 -4.26
N ALA A 95 5.22 -0.02 -3.31
CA ALA A 95 5.05 1.37 -2.93
C ALA A 95 6.24 2.21 -3.40
N MET A 96 5.93 3.30 -4.12
CA MET A 96 6.90 4.27 -4.66
C MET A 96 6.82 5.55 -3.86
N GLY A 97 7.95 5.99 -3.31
CA GLY A 97 8.06 7.24 -2.58
C GLY A 97 8.99 8.22 -3.30
N TYR A 98 8.45 9.31 -3.82
CA TYR A 98 9.27 10.32 -4.48
C TYR A 98 10.09 11.14 -3.48
N ASN A 99 9.49 11.50 -2.34
CA ASN A 99 10.13 12.31 -1.30
C ASN A 99 10.77 13.61 -1.85
N CYS A 100 10.23 14.14 -2.93
CA CYS A 100 10.65 15.38 -3.56
C CYS A 100 9.46 16.02 -4.30
N PRO A 101 9.46 17.35 -4.47
CA PRO A 101 8.44 18.01 -5.25
C PRO A 101 8.57 17.66 -6.74
N SER A 102 7.44 17.48 -7.40
CA SER A 102 7.34 17.30 -8.84
C SER A 102 6.08 18.00 -9.36
N PHE A 103 5.91 18.09 -10.69
CA PHE A 103 4.65 18.59 -11.25
C PHE A 103 3.43 17.73 -10.87
N ALA A 104 3.67 16.46 -10.59
CA ALA A 104 2.60 15.53 -10.26
C ALA A 104 2.27 15.50 -8.78
N CYS A 105 3.21 15.82 -7.89
CA CYS A 105 3.11 15.59 -6.47
C CYS A 105 3.76 16.69 -5.65
N VAL A 106 3.09 17.09 -4.58
CA VAL A 106 3.71 17.87 -3.51
C VAL A 106 4.70 16.95 -2.77
N SER A 107 5.78 17.53 -2.25
CA SER A 107 6.73 16.77 -1.43
C SER A 107 6.02 16.20 -0.19
N HIS A 108 6.11 14.90 -0.02
CA HIS A 108 5.62 14.17 1.15
C HIS A 108 6.68 13.21 1.62
N THR A 109 6.76 13.02 2.93
CA THR A 109 7.49 11.87 3.50
C THR A 109 6.88 10.59 2.95
N SER A 110 7.73 9.73 2.42
CA SER A 110 7.29 8.45 1.86
C SER A 110 6.74 7.54 2.93
N PHE A 111 5.60 6.93 2.67
CA PHE A 111 5.00 5.93 3.54
C PHE A 111 4.01 5.05 2.77
N VAL A 112 3.71 3.90 3.34
CA VAL A 112 2.57 3.07 2.99
C VAL A 112 1.88 2.60 4.27
N CYS A 113 0.55 2.56 4.24
CA CYS A 113 -0.29 2.05 5.33
C CYS A 113 -1.32 1.11 4.72
N ALA A 114 -1.29 -0.14 5.14
CA ALA A 114 -2.13 -1.18 4.55
C ALA A 114 -2.66 -2.15 5.62
N GLU A 115 -3.92 -2.55 5.48
CA GLU A 115 -4.59 -3.49 6.37
C GLU A 115 -5.48 -4.44 5.56
N VAL A 116 -5.24 -5.74 5.72
CA VAL A 116 -6.06 -6.78 5.09
C VAL A 116 -7.06 -7.33 6.11
N ARG A 117 -8.30 -7.37 5.72
CA ARG A 117 -9.41 -7.90 6.53
C ARG A 117 -10.10 -9.05 5.83
N THR A 118 -10.42 -10.09 6.60
CA THR A 118 -11.32 -11.16 6.19
C THR A 118 -12.54 -11.14 7.13
N GLY A 119 -13.67 -10.71 6.60
CA GLY A 119 -14.83 -10.41 7.44
C GLY A 119 -14.48 -9.38 8.53
N ASN A 120 -14.62 -9.77 9.79
CA ASN A 120 -14.28 -8.90 10.93
C ASN A 120 -12.86 -9.10 11.49
N THR A 121 -12.04 -9.95 10.85
CA THR A 121 -10.70 -10.29 11.33
C THR A 121 -9.65 -9.56 10.51
N ILE A 122 -8.68 -8.92 11.18
CA ILE A 122 -7.50 -8.34 10.55
C ILE A 122 -6.44 -9.43 10.45
N VAL A 123 -6.09 -9.81 9.22
CA VAL A 123 -5.12 -10.89 8.95
C VAL A 123 -3.72 -10.37 8.69
N ALA A 124 -3.60 -9.12 8.24
CA ALA A 124 -2.31 -8.44 8.09
C ALA A 124 -2.47 -6.94 8.27
N ALA A 125 -1.48 -6.29 8.86
CA ALA A 125 -1.44 -4.84 9.03
C ALA A 125 0.00 -4.33 9.04
N THR A 126 0.28 -3.24 8.34
CA THR A 126 1.59 -2.58 8.36
C THR A 126 1.92 -2.06 9.76
N GLY A 127 3.19 -2.23 10.17
CA GLY A 127 3.64 -1.88 11.52
C GLY A 127 3.23 -2.87 12.62
N GLU A 128 2.58 -3.96 12.25
CA GLU A 128 2.19 -5.09 13.12
C GLU A 128 2.75 -6.39 12.51
N ASN A 129 1.88 -7.32 12.14
CA ASN A 129 2.27 -8.61 11.57
C ASN A 129 1.58 -8.86 10.22
N GLY A 130 2.00 -9.91 9.52
CA GLY A 130 1.40 -10.40 8.27
C GLY A 130 2.08 -9.89 7.01
N PHE A 131 2.78 -8.75 7.04
CA PHE A 131 3.58 -8.27 5.91
C PHE A 131 5.08 -8.51 6.12
N CYS A 132 5.75 -8.95 5.05
CA CYS A 132 7.21 -8.95 4.91
C CYS A 132 7.63 -7.82 3.98
N GLY A 133 8.60 -6.98 4.39
CA GLY A 133 9.04 -5.82 3.62
C GLY A 133 10.37 -6.06 2.93
N TYR A 134 10.50 -5.55 1.68
CA TYR A 134 11.70 -5.62 0.86
C TYR A 134 12.00 -4.26 0.23
N ILE A 135 13.28 -3.93 0.09
CA ILE A 135 13.71 -2.76 -0.70
C ILE A 135 13.86 -3.21 -2.16
N ASN A 136 13.15 -2.53 -3.06
CA ASN A 136 13.30 -2.76 -4.50
C ASN A 136 14.29 -1.76 -5.08
N ASN A 137 15.45 -2.25 -5.52
CA ASN A 137 16.52 -1.46 -6.13
C ASN A 137 16.59 -1.59 -7.66
N GLN A 138 15.57 -2.14 -8.31
CA GLN A 138 15.58 -2.46 -9.73
C GLN A 138 15.14 -1.30 -10.64
N HIS A 139 15.11 -0.07 -10.12
CA HIS A 139 14.73 1.11 -10.90
C HIS A 139 15.72 2.26 -10.69
N LEU A 140 15.73 3.22 -11.61
CA LEU A 140 16.56 4.42 -11.51
C LEU A 140 15.97 5.37 -10.47
N ARG A 141 16.82 5.89 -9.59
CA ARG A 141 16.42 6.77 -8.48
C ARG A 141 16.57 8.25 -8.82
N TYR A 142 16.28 8.64 -10.03
CA TYR A 142 16.21 10.06 -10.34
C TYR A 142 14.81 10.43 -10.83
N THR A 143 14.43 11.66 -10.58
CA THR A 143 13.19 12.25 -11.08
C THR A 143 13.56 13.34 -12.07
N GLU A 144 12.91 13.36 -13.21
CA GLU A 144 13.05 14.46 -14.14
C GLU A 144 12.43 15.72 -13.54
N ARG A 145 13.17 16.79 -13.62
CA ARG A 145 12.68 18.13 -13.28
C ARG A 145 12.42 18.87 -14.57
N TYR A 146 11.19 19.17 -14.80
CA TYR A 146 10.76 20.08 -15.86
C TYR A 146 10.11 21.31 -15.24
#